data_ee76140e6727ae1eec976f283ec9490f
#
_entry.id   ee76140e6727ae1eec976f283ec9490f
#
_cell.length_a   1.000
_cell.length_b   1.000
_cell.length_c   1.000
_cell.angle_alpha   90.00
_cell.angle_beta   90.00
_cell.angle_gamma   90.00
#
_symmetry.space_group_name_H-M   'P 1'
#
loop_
_entity.id
_entity.type
_entity.pdbx_description
1 polymer ?
#
loop_
_entity_poly.entity_id
_entity_poly.type
_entity_poly.pdbx_seq_one_letter_code
_entity_poly.pdbx_strand_id
1 'polypeptide(L)'
;MLRRRKLLISGAAAALTPLLNRRALAAAPPLAPLRPGARIRAVNPDTWIEPERDLAPLIARCAAEGWRLEIPDSVMQQWRYFSATDLNRAADLTTAWRDPTVDAVFFLGGGWGGARVLEAGFRFPARSKWTLGFSDSSFCSLAGTFVLWKICCLSE
;
A
#
# COMPACT_ATOMS: atom_id res chain seq x y z
N MET A 1 35.90 35.28 -45.01
CA MET A 1 34.48 35.66 -45.19
C MET A 1 33.63 34.40 -45.25
N LEU A 2 33.00 34.06 -44.11
CA LEU A 2 32.13 32.88 -44.00
C LEU A 2 30.70 33.30 -44.29
N ARG A 3 30.14 32.75 -45.38
CA ARG A 3 28.71 32.92 -45.71
C ARG A 3 27.87 32.08 -44.79
N ARG A 4 27.05 32.69 -43.95
CA ARG A 4 26.04 32.06 -43.12
C ARG A 4 24.94 31.55 -44.04
N ARG A 5 24.88 30.24 -44.25
CA ARG A 5 23.73 29.57 -44.86
C ARG A 5 22.59 29.55 -43.85
N LYS A 6 21.55 30.30 -44.13
CA LYS A 6 20.27 30.21 -43.44
C LYS A 6 19.61 28.90 -43.81
N LEU A 7 19.64 27.93 -42.93
CA LEU A 7 18.81 26.72 -43.06
C LEU A 7 17.41 27.08 -42.58
N LEU A 8 16.52 27.30 -43.54
CA LEU A 8 15.08 27.34 -43.28
C LEU A 8 14.61 25.90 -43.18
N ILE A 9 14.55 25.34 -41.98
CA ILE A 9 13.88 24.09 -41.76
C ILE A 9 12.41 24.42 -41.54
N SER A 10 11.63 24.35 -42.62
CA SER A 10 10.17 24.29 -42.55
C SER A 10 9.79 22.88 -42.07
N GLY A 11 9.93 22.69 -40.75
CA GLY A 11 9.42 21.53 -40.09
C GLY A 11 7.92 21.71 -39.85
N ALA A 12 7.09 21.14 -40.69
CA ALA A 12 5.72 20.84 -40.30
C ALA A 12 5.81 19.86 -39.13
N ALA A 13 5.84 20.40 -37.92
CA ALA A 13 5.59 19.64 -36.73
C ALA A 13 4.13 19.18 -36.79
N ALA A 14 3.90 18.06 -37.49
CA ALA A 14 2.69 17.28 -37.26
C ALA A 14 2.73 16.92 -35.77
N ALA A 15 1.95 17.68 -35.00
CA ALA A 15 1.66 17.34 -33.62
C ALA A 15 0.91 16.00 -33.64
N LEU A 16 1.67 14.93 -33.70
CA LEU A 16 1.23 13.63 -33.23
C LEU A 16 1.07 13.79 -31.71
N THR A 17 -0.01 14.45 -31.33
CA THR A 17 -0.57 14.29 -30.01
C THR A 17 -0.93 12.82 -29.95
N PRO A 18 -0.19 11.96 -29.20
CA PRO A 18 -0.72 10.66 -28.92
C PRO A 18 -2.05 10.98 -28.26
N LEU A 19 -3.13 10.56 -28.89
CA LEU A 19 -4.39 10.31 -28.25
C LEU A 19 -4.07 9.24 -27.20
N LEU A 20 -3.37 9.66 -26.16
CA LEU A 20 -3.42 9.02 -24.87
C LEU A 20 -4.89 8.97 -24.57
N ASN A 21 -5.44 7.84 -24.92
CA ASN A 21 -6.76 7.43 -24.50
C ASN A 21 -6.69 7.53 -22.97
N ARG A 22 -6.84 8.76 -22.48
CA ARG A 22 -7.21 9.01 -21.10
C ARG A 22 -8.61 8.40 -20.99
N ARG A 23 -8.67 7.07 -20.99
CA ARG A 23 -9.63 6.44 -20.12
C ARG A 23 -9.35 7.11 -18.80
N ALA A 24 -10.11 8.16 -18.52
CA ALA A 24 -10.17 8.73 -17.21
C ALA A 24 -10.23 7.49 -16.32
N LEU A 25 -9.16 7.21 -15.57
CA LEU A 25 -9.27 6.28 -14.47
C LEU A 25 -10.42 6.90 -13.69
N ALA A 26 -11.61 6.34 -13.92
CA ALA A 26 -12.79 6.76 -13.19
C ALA A 26 -12.36 6.60 -11.75
N ALA A 27 -12.17 7.74 -11.06
CA ALA A 27 -11.71 7.73 -9.70
C ALA A 27 -12.64 6.78 -8.98
N ALA A 28 -12.09 5.71 -8.42
CA ALA A 28 -12.90 4.77 -7.67
C ALA A 28 -13.72 5.59 -6.66
N PRO A 29 -14.99 5.29 -6.47
CA PRO A 29 -15.82 6.06 -5.56
C PRO A 29 -15.10 6.07 -4.19
N PRO A 30 -15.14 7.21 -3.48
CA PRO A 30 -14.49 7.33 -2.19
C PRO A 30 -15.02 6.24 -1.27
N LEU A 31 -14.11 5.55 -0.58
CA LEU A 31 -14.49 4.54 0.40
C LEU A 31 -15.24 5.20 1.55
N ALA A 32 -16.32 4.56 2.00
CA ALA A 32 -17.04 5.01 3.18
C ALA A 32 -16.09 4.97 4.41
N PRO A 33 -16.19 5.94 5.33
CA PRO A 33 -15.40 5.92 6.56
C PRO A 33 -15.61 4.62 7.35
N LEU A 34 -14.54 4.15 7.98
CA LEU A 34 -14.61 3.01 8.89
C LEU A 34 -15.53 3.35 10.06
N ARG A 35 -16.43 2.45 10.39
CA ARG A 35 -17.41 2.61 11.48
C ARG A 35 -17.08 1.64 12.62
N PRO A 36 -17.59 1.88 13.83
CA PRO A 36 -17.53 0.87 14.88
C PRO A 36 -18.04 -0.49 14.36
N GLY A 37 -17.32 -1.56 14.72
CA GLY A 37 -17.56 -2.89 14.20
C GLY A 37 -16.81 -3.23 12.90
N ALA A 38 -16.15 -2.28 12.24
CA ALA A 38 -15.33 -2.53 11.06
C ALA A 38 -14.26 -3.60 11.33
N ARG A 39 -14.08 -4.51 10.38
CA ARG A 39 -13.07 -5.57 10.47
C ARG A 39 -11.76 -5.11 9.86
N ILE A 40 -10.75 -5.08 10.70
CA ILE A 40 -9.40 -4.69 10.34
C ILE A 40 -8.53 -5.94 10.37
N ARG A 41 -7.84 -6.23 9.27
CA ARG A 41 -6.86 -7.31 9.23
C ARG A 41 -5.46 -6.76 9.20
N ALA A 42 -4.67 -7.16 10.17
CA ALA A 42 -3.24 -6.85 10.21
C ALA A 42 -2.47 -7.72 9.21
N VAL A 43 -1.48 -7.13 8.56
CA VAL A 43 -0.51 -7.81 7.69
C VAL A 43 0.87 -7.24 7.94
N ASN A 44 1.89 -8.03 7.68
CA ASN A 44 3.27 -7.55 7.76
C ASN A 44 4.06 -7.96 6.50
N PRO A 45 4.02 -7.16 5.43
CA PRO A 45 4.77 -7.45 4.22
C PRO A 45 6.26 -7.10 4.31
N ASP A 46 6.69 -6.51 5.41
CA ASP A 46 8.00 -5.86 5.56
C ASP A 46 8.91 -6.60 6.55
N THR A 47 9.69 -5.85 7.32
CA THR A 47 10.57 -6.39 8.35
C THR A 47 9.78 -6.97 9.52
N TRP A 48 10.41 -7.92 10.22
CA TRP A 48 9.84 -8.45 11.45
C TRP A 48 9.62 -7.33 12.48
N ILE A 49 8.54 -7.45 13.25
CA ILE A 49 8.19 -6.57 14.35
C ILE A 49 8.36 -7.30 15.68
N GLU A 50 8.52 -6.56 16.75
CA GLU A 50 8.48 -7.11 18.10
C GLU A 50 7.04 -7.05 18.62
N PRO A 51 6.31 -8.20 18.62
CA PRO A 51 4.85 -8.17 18.81
C PRO A 51 4.42 -7.52 20.12
N GLU A 52 5.12 -7.81 21.21
CA GLU A 52 4.77 -7.30 22.54
C GLU A 52 4.84 -5.77 22.61
N ARG A 53 5.81 -5.17 21.94
CA ARG A 53 6.00 -3.72 21.90
C ARG A 53 5.15 -3.05 20.83
N ASP A 54 5.16 -3.62 19.63
CA ASP A 54 4.68 -2.91 18.44
C ASP A 54 3.17 -3.07 18.22
N LEU A 55 2.53 -4.11 18.80
CA LEU A 55 1.09 -4.34 18.63
C LEU A 55 0.22 -3.58 19.64
N ALA A 56 0.73 -3.31 20.83
CA ALA A 56 -0.08 -2.72 21.90
C ALA A 56 -0.73 -1.38 21.50
N PRO A 57 -0.03 -0.43 20.85
CA PRO A 57 -0.64 0.82 20.41
C PRO A 57 -1.74 0.62 19.36
N LEU A 58 -1.57 -0.34 18.45
CA LEU A 58 -2.56 -0.66 17.43
C LEU A 58 -3.81 -1.28 18.03
N ILE A 59 -3.64 -2.23 18.95
CA ILE A 59 -4.75 -2.88 19.67
C ILE A 59 -5.56 -1.83 20.42
N ALA A 60 -4.89 -0.98 21.18
CA ALA A 60 -5.54 0.10 21.95
C ALA A 60 -6.32 1.06 21.02
N ARG A 61 -5.73 1.42 19.89
CA ARG A 61 -6.40 2.30 18.93
C ARG A 61 -7.62 1.65 18.31
N CYS A 62 -7.53 0.42 17.86
CA CYS A 62 -8.67 -0.29 17.28
C CYS A 62 -9.80 -0.46 18.31
N ALA A 63 -9.45 -0.74 19.57
CA ALA A 63 -10.44 -0.82 20.66
C ALA A 63 -11.14 0.52 20.90
N ALA A 64 -10.39 1.62 20.90
CA ALA A 64 -10.95 2.97 21.10
C ALA A 64 -11.94 3.38 19.98
N GLU A 65 -11.68 2.93 18.75
CA GLU A 65 -12.57 3.18 17.61
C GLU A 65 -13.71 2.15 17.48
N GLY A 66 -13.72 1.13 18.35
CA GLY A 66 -14.69 0.03 18.29
C GLY A 66 -14.48 -0.89 17.07
N TRP A 67 -13.29 -0.93 16.49
CA TRP A 67 -12.95 -1.81 15.36
C TRP A 67 -12.54 -3.21 15.85
N ARG A 68 -12.81 -4.19 15.03
CA ARG A 68 -12.44 -5.59 15.27
C ARG A 68 -11.12 -5.89 14.60
N LEU A 69 -10.03 -5.87 15.37
CA LEU A 69 -8.70 -6.17 14.87
C LEU A 69 -8.46 -7.68 14.84
N GLU A 70 -8.07 -8.20 13.69
CA GLU A 70 -7.62 -9.56 13.47
C GLU A 70 -6.11 -9.55 13.18
N ILE A 71 -5.35 -10.24 14.02
CA ILE A 71 -3.90 -10.36 13.90
C ILE A 71 -3.59 -11.85 13.64
N PRO A 72 -3.32 -12.24 12.39
CA PRO A 72 -2.95 -13.63 12.08
C PRO A 72 -1.60 -13.99 12.70
N ASP A 73 -1.41 -15.25 13.07
CA ASP A 73 -0.13 -15.74 13.60
C ASP A 73 1.03 -15.53 12.63
N SER A 74 0.74 -15.53 11.33
CA SER A 74 1.74 -15.31 10.29
C SER A 74 2.45 -13.95 10.37
N VAL A 75 1.80 -12.91 10.90
CA VAL A 75 2.42 -11.58 11.03
C VAL A 75 3.39 -11.48 12.20
N MET A 76 3.32 -12.43 13.14
CA MET A 76 4.18 -12.51 14.31
C MET A 76 5.38 -13.43 14.11
N GLN A 77 5.48 -14.08 12.95
CA GLN A 77 6.61 -14.93 12.61
C GLN A 77 7.83 -14.10 12.29
N GLN A 78 8.98 -14.76 12.36
CA GLN A 78 10.25 -14.18 11.95
C GLN A 78 10.98 -15.13 11.00
N TRP A 79 11.35 -14.60 9.86
CA TRP A 79 12.22 -15.26 8.91
C TRP A 79 13.35 -14.31 8.51
N ARG A 80 14.53 -14.50 9.11
CA ARG A 80 15.67 -13.57 8.97
C ARG A 80 15.27 -12.16 9.45
N TYR A 81 15.29 -11.17 8.56
CA TYR A 81 14.89 -9.78 8.84
C TYR A 81 13.40 -9.52 8.58
N PHE A 82 12.68 -10.48 8.04
CA PHE A 82 11.30 -10.33 7.61
C PHE A 82 10.33 -11.06 8.54
N SER A 83 9.08 -10.73 8.45
CA SER A 83 8.01 -11.43 9.16
C SER A 83 7.84 -12.87 8.68
N ALA A 84 8.04 -13.13 7.39
CA ALA A 84 7.94 -14.45 6.77
C ALA A 84 8.71 -14.49 5.44
N THR A 85 8.67 -15.62 4.73
CA THR A 85 9.18 -15.72 3.36
C THR A 85 8.40 -14.79 2.42
N ASP A 86 9.01 -14.37 1.32
CA ASP A 86 8.37 -13.48 0.35
C ASP A 86 7.04 -14.02 -0.16
N LEU A 87 6.96 -15.33 -0.41
CA LEU A 87 5.74 -16.01 -0.86
C LEU A 87 4.64 -15.96 0.21
N ASN A 88 4.97 -16.23 1.47
CA ASN A 88 4.00 -16.21 2.56
C ASN A 88 3.47 -14.80 2.80
N ARG A 89 4.35 -13.79 2.80
CA ARG A 89 3.97 -12.37 2.94
C ARG A 89 3.05 -11.93 1.80
N ALA A 90 3.35 -12.34 0.56
CA ALA A 90 2.50 -12.06 -0.60
C ALA A 90 1.14 -12.77 -0.49
N ALA A 91 1.11 -14.00 0.01
CA ALA A 91 -0.12 -14.76 0.22
C ALA A 91 -1.00 -14.13 1.30
N ASP A 92 -0.42 -13.73 2.43
CA ASP A 92 -1.14 -13.06 3.53
C ASP A 92 -1.78 -11.76 3.05
N LEU A 93 -1.02 -10.93 2.35
CA LEU A 93 -1.50 -9.68 1.80
C LEU A 93 -2.61 -9.91 0.77
N THR A 94 -2.46 -10.92 -0.07
CA THR A 94 -3.48 -11.31 -1.05
C THR A 94 -4.76 -11.75 -0.37
N THR A 95 -4.66 -12.55 0.67
CA THR A 95 -5.81 -13.05 1.45
C THR A 95 -6.54 -11.90 2.12
N ALA A 96 -5.81 -11.02 2.82
CA ALA A 96 -6.39 -9.86 3.49
C ALA A 96 -7.12 -8.92 2.51
N TRP A 97 -6.54 -8.73 1.32
CA TRP A 97 -7.13 -7.81 0.34
C TRP A 97 -8.36 -8.39 -0.35
N ARG A 98 -8.34 -9.69 -0.64
CA ARG A 98 -9.45 -10.37 -1.36
C ARG A 98 -10.63 -10.71 -0.47
N ASP A 99 -10.43 -10.83 0.84
CA ASP A 99 -11.51 -11.16 1.76
C ASP A 99 -12.57 -10.04 1.75
N PRO A 100 -13.81 -10.31 1.29
CA PRO A 100 -14.85 -9.30 1.20
C PRO A 100 -15.35 -8.82 2.56
N THR A 101 -15.05 -9.54 3.61
CA THR A 101 -15.48 -9.23 4.98
C THR A 101 -14.50 -8.33 5.73
N VAL A 102 -13.32 -8.11 5.17
CA VAL A 102 -12.30 -7.20 5.69
C VAL A 102 -12.52 -5.80 5.12
N ASP A 103 -12.73 -4.82 5.99
CA ASP A 103 -12.97 -3.43 5.62
C ASP A 103 -11.66 -2.66 5.41
N ALA A 104 -10.64 -2.97 6.21
CA ALA A 104 -9.32 -2.34 6.12
C ALA A 104 -8.16 -3.31 6.35
N VAL A 105 -7.03 -2.99 5.73
CA VAL A 105 -5.76 -3.71 5.90
C VAL A 105 -4.77 -2.81 6.59
N PHE A 106 -4.24 -3.24 7.76
CA PHE A 106 -3.22 -2.51 8.50
C PHE A 106 -1.86 -3.17 8.34
N PHE A 107 -0.91 -2.39 7.91
CA PHE A 107 0.48 -2.80 7.75
C PHE A 107 1.22 -2.53 9.05
N LEU A 108 1.72 -3.59 9.68
CA LEU A 108 2.34 -3.50 11.01
C LEU A 108 3.80 -3.07 10.95
N GLY A 109 4.47 -3.44 9.89
CA GLY A 109 5.90 -3.20 9.72
C GLY A 109 6.19 -1.99 8.84
N GLY A 110 7.46 -1.71 8.77
CA GLY A 110 8.11 -0.80 7.85
C GLY A 110 9.52 -1.36 7.56
N GLY A 111 10.45 -0.50 7.17
CA GLY A 111 11.81 -0.91 6.89
C GLY A 111 12.00 -1.21 5.41
N TRP A 112 12.03 -2.47 5.01
CA TRP A 112 12.18 -2.87 3.62
C TRP A 112 11.59 -4.27 3.37
N GLY A 113 11.20 -4.57 2.14
CA GLY A 113 10.64 -5.87 1.78
C GLY A 113 9.38 -5.80 0.94
N GLY A 114 8.70 -4.66 0.89
CA GLY A 114 7.49 -4.48 0.11
C GLY A 114 7.67 -4.76 -1.38
N ALA A 115 8.76 -4.31 -1.98
CA ALA A 115 9.08 -4.61 -3.37
C ALA A 115 9.19 -6.12 -3.64
N ARG A 116 9.76 -6.89 -2.70
CA ARG A 116 9.89 -8.35 -2.81
C ARG A 116 8.54 -9.07 -2.79
N VAL A 117 7.55 -8.51 -2.12
CA VAL A 117 6.18 -9.03 -2.13
C VAL A 117 5.55 -8.89 -3.51
N LEU A 118 5.84 -7.78 -4.22
CA LEU A 118 5.43 -7.60 -5.62
C LEU A 118 6.14 -8.58 -6.56
N GLU A 119 7.44 -8.80 -6.38
CA GLU A 119 8.23 -9.78 -7.11
C GLU A 119 7.72 -11.21 -6.87
N ALA A 120 7.31 -11.52 -5.63
CA ALA A 120 6.72 -12.80 -5.25
C ALA A 120 5.31 -13.03 -5.80
N GLY A 121 4.78 -12.10 -6.58
CA GLY A 121 3.55 -12.28 -7.34
C GLY A 121 2.31 -11.60 -6.75
N PHE A 122 2.42 -10.83 -5.67
CA PHE A 122 1.28 -10.03 -5.22
C PHE A 122 0.84 -9.06 -6.32
N ARG A 123 -0.46 -8.97 -6.54
CA ARG A 123 -1.07 -8.01 -7.47
C ARG A 123 -2.25 -7.35 -6.77
N PHE A 124 -2.33 -6.03 -6.89
CA PHE A 124 -3.42 -5.27 -6.32
C PHE A 124 -4.75 -5.68 -6.97
N PRO A 125 -5.71 -6.17 -6.17
CA PRO A 125 -7.05 -6.41 -6.68
C PRO A 125 -7.74 -5.11 -7.10
N ALA A 126 -8.69 -5.20 -8.03
CA ALA A 126 -9.44 -4.05 -8.51
C ALA A 126 -10.32 -3.40 -7.42
N ARG A 127 -10.68 -4.14 -6.39
CA ARG A 127 -11.47 -3.62 -5.27
C ARG A 127 -10.59 -2.80 -4.35
N SER A 128 -10.96 -1.54 -4.17
CA SER A 128 -10.33 -0.65 -3.20
C SER A 128 -10.69 -1.05 -1.76
N LYS A 129 -9.72 -0.93 -0.86
CA LYS A 129 -9.89 -1.06 0.59
C LYS A 129 -9.17 0.07 1.30
N TRP A 130 -9.60 0.37 2.52
CA TRP A 130 -8.81 1.19 3.41
C TRP A 130 -7.50 0.48 3.72
N THR A 131 -6.41 1.21 3.59
CA THR A 131 -5.08 0.71 3.95
C THR A 131 -4.40 1.73 4.84
N LEU A 132 -3.83 1.26 5.93
CA LEU A 132 -2.99 2.06 6.82
C LEU A 132 -1.63 1.43 6.90
N GLY A 133 -0.60 2.26 6.77
CA GLY A 133 0.77 1.84 6.86
C GLY A 133 1.72 3.03 6.78
N PHE A 134 3.00 2.78 6.88
CA PHE A 134 4.03 3.81 6.83
C PHE A 134 5.31 3.26 6.19
N SER A 135 6.22 4.16 5.84
CA SER A 135 7.54 3.80 5.32
C SER A 135 7.46 2.91 4.07
N ASP A 136 8.09 1.73 4.09
CA ASP A 136 8.14 0.81 2.95
C ASP A 136 6.76 0.30 2.53
N SER A 137 5.83 0.13 3.49
CA SER A 137 4.44 -0.25 3.19
C SER A 137 3.70 0.75 2.30
N SER A 138 4.25 1.95 2.07
CA SER A 138 3.68 2.94 1.16
C SER A 138 3.66 2.50 -0.31
N PHE A 139 4.32 1.39 -0.68
CA PHE A 139 4.16 0.79 -2.01
C PHE A 139 2.69 0.49 -2.34
N CYS A 140 1.87 0.26 -1.31
CA CYS A 140 0.43 0.08 -1.45
C CYS A 140 -0.33 1.35 -1.85
N SER A 141 0.27 2.53 -1.70
CA SER A 141 -0.34 3.80 -2.13
C SER A 141 -0.55 3.88 -3.64
N LEU A 142 0.18 3.09 -4.39
CA LEU A 142 0.02 2.98 -5.84
C LEU A 142 -1.30 2.33 -6.26
N ALA A 143 -2.01 1.71 -5.33
CA ALA A 143 -3.29 1.02 -5.60
C ALA A 143 -4.55 1.87 -5.39
N GLY A 144 -4.43 3.15 -5.09
CA GLY A 144 -5.53 4.11 -5.23
C GLY A 144 -6.25 4.58 -3.96
N THR A 145 -6.14 3.94 -2.81
CA THR A 145 -6.75 4.48 -1.58
C THR A 145 -5.87 4.17 -0.38
N PHE A 146 -4.84 4.96 -0.25
CA PHE A 146 -3.90 4.86 0.85
C PHE A 146 -4.04 6.08 1.76
N VAL A 147 -4.29 5.84 3.03
CA VAL A 147 -4.18 6.87 4.06
C VAL A 147 -2.84 6.71 4.73
N LEU A 148 -1.92 7.63 4.48
CA LEU A 148 -0.71 7.77 5.25
C LEU A 148 -1.09 8.13 6.69
N TRP A 149 -1.07 7.15 7.55
CA TRP A 149 -1.06 7.46 8.96
C TRP A 149 0.38 7.75 9.39
N LYS A 150 0.64 8.99 9.66
CA LYS A 150 1.76 9.36 10.51
C LYS A 150 1.42 8.82 11.91
N ILE A 151 1.99 7.68 12.28
CA ILE A 151 2.12 7.37 13.70
C ILE A 151 2.99 8.50 14.24
N CYS A 152 2.37 9.57 14.71
CA CYS A 152 3.04 10.48 15.60
C CYS A 152 3.54 9.61 16.75
N CYS A 153 4.84 9.51 16.87
CA CYS A 153 5.50 8.98 18.03
C CYS A 153 4.73 9.46 19.25
N LEU A 154 4.05 8.54 19.90
CA LEU A 154 3.65 8.72 21.28
C LEU A 154 4.93 8.58 22.08
N SER A 155 5.76 9.65 22.01
CA SER A 155 6.77 9.94 22.99
C SER A 155 6.22 11.10 23.81
N GLU A 156 5.52 10.77 24.87
CA GLU A 156 5.51 11.48 26.15
C GLU A 156 5.26 10.45 27.23
#